data_8ca5c076490fc446d4ec825896ddf9e3
#
_entry.id   8ca5c076490fc446d4ec825896ddf9e3
#
_cell.length_a   1.000
_cell.length_b   1.000
_cell.length_c   1.000
_cell.angle_alpha   90.00
_cell.angle_beta   90.00
_cell.angle_gamma   90.00
#
_symmetry.space_group_name_H-M   'P 1'
#
loop_
_entity.id
_entity.type
_entity.pdbx_description
1 polymer ?
#
loop_
_entity_poly.entity_id
_entity_poly.type
_entity_poly.pdbx_seq_one_letter_code
_entity_poly.pdbx_strand_id
1 'polypeptide(L)'
;MSVRQIMIAAMLLVCSASTWAAAQYQLSSGDTIAINVFGENDLTFKEIVLNDAGAFSYPFLGEVVAKGMTPTAVEQLITTRLKDGYLVNPRVSVSVLKYRPFFIGGEVKLPGGYPFQPGLTLDRAIALAGGLTERASDKRITLVRGSDLKRNEIKATLSTLVEPGDTINIDQGFF
;
A
#
# COMPACT_ATOMS: atom_id res chain seq x y z
N MET A 1 11.16 3.92 53.53
CA MET A 1 11.30 3.32 52.19
C MET A 1 12.77 3.42 51.80
N SER A 2 13.45 2.29 51.57
CA SER A 2 14.88 2.28 51.28
C SER A 2 15.14 2.68 49.81
N VAL A 3 16.29 3.33 49.56
CA VAL A 3 16.71 3.78 48.20
C VAL A 3 16.68 2.65 47.15
N ARG A 4 16.84 1.39 47.61
CA ARG A 4 16.70 0.19 46.74
C ARG A 4 15.27 -0.05 46.23
N GLN A 5 14.24 0.31 46.95
CA GLN A 5 12.84 0.16 46.54
C GLN A 5 12.44 1.24 45.55
N ILE A 6 13.06 2.42 45.58
CA ILE A 6 12.85 3.51 44.62
C ILE A 6 13.52 3.18 43.31
N MET A 7 14.70 2.54 43.30
CA MET A 7 15.39 2.13 42.06
C MET A 7 14.67 1.00 41.30
N ILE A 8 14.02 0.08 42.03
CA ILE A 8 13.23 -1.01 41.41
C ILE A 8 11.93 -0.47 40.79
N ALA A 9 11.32 0.53 41.40
CA ALA A 9 10.11 1.18 40.86
C ALA A 9 10.41 2.03 39.63
N ALA A 10 11.59 2.63 39.51
CA ALA A 10 12.00 3.41 38.35
C ALA A 10 12.37 2.53 37.14
N MET A 11 12.74 1.26 37.35
CA MET A 11 13.11 0.33 36.28
C MET A 11 11.93 -0.35 35.57
N LEU A 12 10.73 -0.25 36.18
CA LEU A 12 9.49 -0.84 35.65
C LEU A 12 8.66 0.11 34.75
N LEU A 13 9.10 1.34 34.56
CA LEU A 13 8.38 2.36 33.78
C LEU A 13 8.97 2.60 32.36
N VAL A 14 9.83 1.68 31.85
CA VAL A 14 10.13 1.61 30.43
C VAL A 14 8.98 0.84 29.75
N CYS A 15 7.81 1.45 29.77
CA CYS A 15 6.67 1.02 29.01
C CYS A 15 7.08 1.13 27.53
N SER A 16 7.38 0.00 26.92
CA SER A 16 7.63 -0.15 25.50
C SER A 16 6.40 0.40 24.75
N ALA A 17 6.44 1.65 24.36
CA ALA A 17 5.54 2.20 23.36
C ALA A 17 5.89 1.48 22.05
N SER A 18 5.28 0.30 21.84
CA SER A 18 5.23 -0.34 20.53
C SER A 18 4.44 0.61 19.64
N THR A 19 5.10 1.55 19.01
CA THR A 19 4.52 2.31 17.92
C THR A 19 4.18 1.31 16.83
N TRP A 20 2.90 0.99 16.69
CA TRP A 20 2.40 0.38 15.47
C TRP A 20 2.68 1.37 14.34
N ALA A 21 3.82 1.23 13.72
CA ALA A 21 4.07 1.86 12.45
C ALA A 21 3.06 1.21 11.49
N ALA A 22 1.98 1.92 11.18
CA ALA A 22 1.11 1.53 10.08
C ALA A 22 2.03 1.33 8.87
N ALA A 23 2.00 0.13 8.30
CA ALA A 23 2.82 -0.18 7.14
C ALA A 23 2.51 0.85 6.04
N GLN A 24 3.48 1.72 5.76
CA GLN A 24 3.30 2.74 4.74
C GLN A 24 3.20 2.05 3.38
N TYR A 25 2.25 2.48 2.57
CA TYR A 25 2.05 1.96 1.23
C TYR A 25 3.33 2.07 0.40
N GLN A 26 3.70 0.97 -0.26
CA GLN A 26 4.82 0.92 -1.20
C GLN A 26 4.30 0.89 -2.64
N LEU A 27 4.83 1.81 -3.43
CA LEU A 27 4.52 1.93 -4.85
C LEU A 27 4.94 0.68 -5.63
N SER A 28 4.18 0.36 -6.67
CA SER A 28 4.49 -0.76 -7.56
C SER A 28 4.01 -0.46 -8.99
N SER A 29 4.33 -1.38 -9.90
CA SER A 29 3.85 -1.35 -11.29
C SER A 29 2.33 -1.17 -11.35
N GLY A 30 1.85 -0.30 -12.25
CA GLY A 30 0.43 -0.01 -12.46
C GLY A 30 -0.17 1.03 -11.51
N ASP A 31 0.55 1.47 -10.46
CA ASP A 31 0.11 2.61 -9.65
C ASP A 31 0.21 3.91 -10.47
N THR A 32 -0.70 4.83 -10.19
CA THR A 32 -0.69 6.17 -10.79
C THR A 32 -0.38 7.20 -9.72
N ILE A 33 0.63 8.02 -9.97
CA ILE A 33 1.08 9.07 -9.06
C ILE A 33 0.98 10.45 -9.72
N ALA A 34 0.88 11.48 -8.89
CA ALA A 34 1.11 12.86 -9.29
C ALA A 34 2.38 13.37 -8.61
N ILE A 35 3.14 14.18 -9.34
CA ILE A 35 4.34 14.84 -8.85
C ILE A 35 4.16 16.34 -9.05
N ASN A 36 4.25 17.12 -7.98
CA ASN A 36 4.17 18.56 -8.02
C ASN A 36 5.51 19.14 -7.54
N VAL A 37 6.12 19.97 -8.38
CA VAL A 37 7.31 20.76 -8.01
C VAL A 37 6.90 22.21 -7.96
N PHE A 38 6.86 22.77 -6.75
CA PHE A 38 6.36 24.11 -6.53
C PHE A 38 7.18 25.16 -7.27
N GLY A 39 6.49 25.94 -8.11
CA GLY A 39 7.11 26.97 -8.95
C GLY A 39 7.66 26.48 -10.29
N GLU A 40 7.66 25.16 -10.56
CA GLU A 40 8.24 24.54 -11.74
C GLU A 40 7.18 23.73 -12.51
N ASN A 41 6.45 24.37 -13.42
CA ASN A 41 5.38 23.75 -14.17
C ASN A 41 5.88 22.63 -15.10
N ASP A 42 7.07 22.80 -15.67
CA ASP A 42 7.68 21.83 -16.60
C ASP A 42 8.13 20.54 -15.89
N LEU A 43 8.25 20.57 -14.56
CA LEU A 43 8.60 19.44 -13.72
C LEU A 43 7.38 18.89 -12.94
N THR A 44 6.20 19.47 -13.16
CA THR A 44 4.96 19.07 -12.51
C THR A 44 4.14 18.17 -13.40
N PHE A 45 3.86 16.96 -12.95
CA PHE A 45 3.09 15.94 -13.66
C PHE A 45 1.82 15.60 -12.91
N LYS A 46 0.69 15.84 -13.55
CA LYS A 46 -0.63 15.59 -12.96
C LYS A 46 -0.95 14.10 -12.85
N GLU A 47 -0.42 13.29 -13.76
CA GLU A 47 -0.68 11.85 -13.81
C GLU A 47 0.51 11.12 -14.47
N ILE A 48 1.11 10.20 -13.73
CA ILE A 48 2.18 9.31 -14.20
C ILE A 48 1.79 7.89 -13.80
N VAL A 49 1.71 7.00 -14.77
CA VAL A 49 1.52 5.56 -14.52
C VAL A 49 2.89 4.91 -14.42
N LEU A 50 3.13 4.17 -13.34
CA LEU A 50 4.36 3.41 -13.18
C LEU A 50 4.36 2.21 -14.15
N ASN A 51 5.46 2.07 -14.91
CA ASN A 51 5.63 0.98 -15.86
C ASN A 51 5.80 -0.39 -15.19
N ASP A 52 5.99 -1.45 -15.95
CA ASP A 52 6.12 -2.84 -15.45
C ASP A 52 7.29 -3.02 -14.48
N ALA A 53 8.35 -2.21 -14.62
CA ALA A 53 9.46 -2.18 -13.67
C ALA A 53 9.13 -1.38 -12.40
N GLY A 54 7.96 -0.70 -12.33
CA GLY A 54 7.60 0.22 -11.28
C GLY A 54 8.41 1.50 -11.32
N ALA A 55 8.78 1.94 -12.53
CA ALA A 55 9.59 3.12 -12.81
C ALA A 55 8.84 4.10 -13.72
N PHE A 56 9.34 5.30 -13.83
CA PHE A 56 8.85 6.35 -14.73
C PHE A 56 10.00 7.22 -15.22
N SER A 57 9.82 7.85 -16.39
CA SER A 57 10.77 8.81 -16.92
C SER A 57 10.49 10.19 -16.35
N TYR A 58 11.53 10.89 -15.89
CA TYR A 58 11.42 12.23 -15.32
C TYR A 58 12.47 13.17 -15.91
N PRO A 59 12.11 14.42 -16.27
CA PRO A 59 13.03 15.39 -16.85
C PRO A 59 14.28 15.56 -15.99
N PHE A 60 15.43 15.70 -16.64
CA PHE A 60 16.77 15.82 -16.07
C PHE A 60 17.26 14.58 -15.27
N LEU A 61 16.37 13.79 -14.68
CA LEU A 61 16.74 12.66 -13.83
C LEU A 61 16.76 11.31 -14.58
N GLY A 62 16.19 11.29 -15.82
CA GLY A 62 16.03 10.05 -16.57
C GLY A 62 15.02 9.10 -15.94
N GLU A 63 15.33 7.82 -15.90
CA GLU A 63 14.46 6.81 -15.29
C GLU A 63 14.57 6.84 -13.76
N VAL A 64 13.42 6.92 -13.10
CA VAL A 64 13.27 6.89 -11.64
C VAL A 64 12.52 5.63 -11.25
N VAL A 65 13.16 4.72 -10.52
CA VAL A 65 12.55 3.50 -10.00
C VAL A 65 11.85 3.82 -8.69
N ALA A 66 10.52 3.69 -8.66
CA ALA A 66 9.69 3.94 -7.49
C ALA A 66 9.21 2.66 -6.79
N LYS A 67 9.36 1.49 -7.44
CA LYS A 67 8.92 0.20 -6.89
C LYS A 67 9.51 -0.08 -5.52
N GLY A 68 8.65 -0.42 -4.56
CA GLY A 68 9.04 -0.68 -3.17
C GLY A 68 9.32 0.59 -2.35
N MET A 69 9.26 1.77 -2.95
CA MET A 69 9.40 3.04 -2.24
C MET A 69 8.04 3.58 -1.79
N THR A 70 8.02 4.28 -0.68
CA THR A 70 6.85 5.07 -0.29
C THR A 70 6.78 6.36 -1.13
N PRO A 71 5.60 6.98 -1.29
CA PRO A 71 5.49 8.29 -1.96
C PRO A 71 6.46 9.32 -1.36
N THR A 72 6.60 9.37 -0.04
CA THR A 72 7.54 10.25 0.66
C THR A 72 9.00 9.94 0.31
N ALA A 73 9.36 8.66 0.16
CA ALA A 73 10.72 8.30 -0.25
C ALA A 73 11.02 8.73 -1.70
N VAL A 74 10.04 8.62 -2.60
CA VAL A 74 10.17 9.13 -3.99
C VAL A 74 10.29 10.64 -4.00
N GLU A 75 9.50 11.35 -3.19
CA GLU A 75 9.59 12.80 -3.00
C GLU A 75 11.00 13.24 -2.57
N GLN A 76 11.57 12.57 -1.56
CA GLN A 76 12.92 12.84 -1.09
C GLN A 76 13.98 12.55 -2.16
N LEU A 77 13.83 11.46 -2.90
CA LEU A 77 14.73 11.08 -3.98
C LEU A 77 14.75 12.14 -5.08
N ILE A 78 13.58 12.57 -5.55
CA ILE A 78 13.46 13.61 -6.59
C ILE A 78 14.00 14.94 -6.07
N THR A 79 13.64 15.33 -4.85
CA THR A 79 14.14 16.57 -4.22
C THR A 79 15.66 16.59 -4.18
N THR A 80 16.28 15.52 -3.72
CA THR A 80 17.73 15.40 -3.61
C THR A 80 18.40 15.49 -4.99
N ARG A 81 17.89 14.76 -5.97
CA ARG A 81 18.46 14.76 -7.32
C ARG A 81 18.27 16.09 -8.05
N LEU A 82 17.13 16.76 -7.88
CA LEU A 82 16.90 18.10 -8.48
C LEU A 82 17.78 19.17 -7.83
N LYS A 83 18.11 19.03 -6.54
CA LYS A 83 19.02 19.93 -5.84
C LYS A 83 20.47 19.80 -6.33
N ASP A 84 20.82 18.66 -6.90
CA ASP A 84 22.16 18.40 -7.44
C ASP A 84 22.30 18.99 -8.86
N GLY A 85 22.42 20.31 -8.92
CA GLY A 85 22.76 21.07 -10.15
C GLY A 85 21.57 21.57 -10.99
N TYR A 86 20.33 21.30 -10.61
CA TYR A 86 19.16 21.76 -11.38
C TYR A 86 18.37 22.86 -10.69
N LEU A 87 18.05 22.72 -9.40
CA LEU A 87 17.27 23.67 -8.62
C LEU A 87 17.94 23.98 -7.28
N VAL A 88 17.90 25.24 -6.86
CA VAL A 88 18.52 25.67 -5.58
C VAL A 88 17.76 25.15 -4.37
N ASN A 89 16.43 25.22 -4.41
CA ASN A 89 15.58 24.81 -3.28
C ASN A 89 14.27 24.14 -3.78
N PRO A 90 14.35 22.94 -4.39
CA PRO A 90 13.18 22.26 -4.90
C PRO A 90 12.24 21.85 -3.76
N ARG A 91 10.95 22.13 -3.94
CA ARG A 91 9.87 21.65 -3.08
C ARG A 91 9.00 20.72 -3.89
N VAL A 92 9.15 19.42 -3.63
CA VAL A 92 8.48 18.34 -4.35
C VAL A 92 7.40 17.76 -3.46
N SER A 93 6.26 17.39 -4.05
CA SER A 93 5.22 16.61 -3.41
C SER A 93 4.81 15.46 -4.33
N VAL A 94 4.72 14.27 -3.79
CA VAL A 94 4.31 13.05 -4.51
C VAL A 94 3.07 12.47 -3.84
N SER A 95 2.01 12.28 -4.63
CA SER A 95 0.76 11.69 -4.16
C SER A 95 0.31 10.54 -5.04
N VAL A 96 -0.33 9.53 -4.44
CA VAL A 96 -0.93 8.42 -5.18
C VAL A 96 -2.33 8.85 -5.62
N LEU A 97 -2.59 8.81 -6.92
CA LEU A 97 -3.90 9.10 -7.50
C LEU A 97 -4.76 7.87 -7.64
N LYS A 98 -4.15 6.78 -8.12
CA LYS A 98 -4.84 5.51 -8.32
C LYS A 98 -3.93 4.37 -7.87
N TYR A 99 -4.47 3.52 -7.03
CA TYR A 99 -3.85 2.27 -6.64
C TYR A 99 -4.18 1.19 -7.66
N ARG A 100 -3.29 0.22 -7.84
CA ARG A 100 -3.61 -0.97 -8.61
C ARG A 100 -4.83 -1.69 -8.03
N PRO A 101 -5.68 -2.33 -8.86
CA PRO A 101 -6.87 -3.03 -8.40
C PRO A 101 -6.49 -4.25 -7.55
N PHE A 102 -7.40 -4.67 -6.69
CA PHE A 102 -7.40 -6.02 -6.11
C PHE A 102 -8.36 -6.93 -6.92
N PHE A 103 -8.19 -8.23 -6.77
CA PHE A 103 -9.01 -9.22 -7.47
C PHE A 103 -9.75 -10.09 -6.46
N ILE A 104 -11.00 -10.40 -6.75
CA ILE A 104 -11.84 -11.27 -5.94
C ILE A 104 -12.53 -12.30 -6.82
N GLY A 105 -12.48 -13.54 -6.40
CA GLY A 105 -13.05 -14.67 -7.14
C GLY A 105 -13.64 -15.74 -6.23
N GLY A 106 -14.07 -16.84 -6.85
CA GLY A 106 -14.77 -17.94 -6.17
C GLY A 106 -16.25 -17.60 -5.94
N GLU A 107 -16.77 -17.94 -4.77
CA GLU A 107 -18.19 -17.85 -4.43
C GLU A 107 -18.63 -16.42 -4.05
N VAL A 108 -18.40 -15.45 -4.96
CA VAL A 108 -18.99 -14.10 -4.95
C VAL A 108 -19.89 -13.90 -6.16
N LYS A 109 -20.84 -12.99 -6.06
CA LYS A 109 -21.84 -12.77 -7.15
C LYS A 109 -21.21 -12.20 -8.41
N LEU A 110 -20.22 -11.30 -8.26
CA LEU A 110 -19.55 -10.62 -9.36
C LEU A 110 -18.03 -10.73 -9.19
N PRO A 111 -17.41 -11.87 -9.60
CA PRO A 111 -15.96 -12.01 -9.55
C PRO A 111 -15.28 -11.06 -10.55
N GLY A 112 -14.12 -10.50 -10.16
CA GLY A 112 -13.39 -9.56 -11.02
C GLY A 112 -12.36 -8.73 -10.29
N GLY A 113 -11.82 -7.71 -11.00
CA GLY A 113 -10.91 -6.71 -10.44
C GLY A 113 -11.66 -5.47 -9.98
N TYR A 114 -11.33 -4.96 -8.81
CA TYR A 114 -11.99 -3.83 -8.19
C TYR A 114 -10.98 -2.75 -7.78
N PRO A 115 -11.36 -1.46 -7.85
CA PRO A 115 -10.49 -0.38 -7.40
C PRO A 115 -10.24 -0.49 -5.89
N PHE A 116 -8.97 -0.40 -5.52
CA PHE A 116 -8.58 -0.39 -4.11
C PHE A 116 -8.84 0.99 -3.49
N GLN A 117 -9.20 0.99 -2.20
CA GLN A 117 -9.29 2.18 -1.36
C GLN A 117 -8.57 1.93 -0.03
N PRO A 118 -7.79 2.90 0.49
CA PRO A 118 -7.14 2.77 1.79
C PRO A 118 -8.13 2.39 2.91
N GLY A 119 -7.74 1.41 3.73
CA GLY A 119 -8.59 0.90 4.81
C GLY A 119 -9.69 -0.07 4.37
N LEU A 120 -9.60 -0.60 3.13
CA LEU A 120 -10.53 -1.60 2.64
C LEU A 120 -10.36 -2.91 3.42
N THR A 121 -11.44 -3.42 3.97
CA THR A 121 -11.53 -4.73 4.62
C THR A 121 -12.17 -5.76 3.68
N LEU A 122 -11.96 -7.02 3.95
CA LEU A 122 -12.43 -8.11 3.11
C LEU A 122 -13.96 -8.17 3.03
N ASP A 123 -14.67 -7.88 4.10
CA ASP A 123 -16.14 -7.77 4.09
C ASP A 123 -16.64 -6.70 3.10
N ARG A 124 -15.96 -5.55 3.05
CA ARG A 124 -16.27 -4.48 2.10
C ARG A 124 -15.89 -4.87 0.67
N ALA A 125 -14.77 -5.57 0.49
CA ALA A 125 -14.38 -6.09 -0.81
C ALA A 125 -15.42 -7.08 -1.36
N ILE A 126 -15.95 -7.97 -0.51
CA ILE A 126 -17.04 -8.87 -0.84
C ILE A 126 -18.31 -8.10 -1.20
N ALA A 127 -18.65 -7.05 -0.46
CA ALA A 127 -19.80 -6.20 -0.77
C ALA A 127 -19.66 -5.52 -2.13
N LEU A 128 -18.46 -5.04 -2.51
CA LEU A 128 -18.19 -4.51 -3.85
C LEU A 128 -18.41 -5.56 -4.94
N ALA A 129 -18.11 -6.82 -4.67
CA ALA A 129 -18.35 -7.96 -5.57
C ALA A 129 -19.81 -8.48 -5.54
N GLY A 130 -20.75 -7.67 -5.02
CA GLY A 130 -22.19 -8.00 -4.96
C GLY A 130 -22.57 -8.95 -3.82
N GLY A 131 -21.65 -9.24 -2.90
CA GLY A 131 -21.87 -10.17 -1.79
C GLY A 131 -21.50 -11.61 -2.11
N LEU A 132 -21.62 -12.46 -1.10
CA LEU A 132 -21.39 -13.92 -1.22
C LEU A 132 -22.54 -14.59 -1.98
N THR A 133 -22.24 -15.73 -2.62
CA THR A 133 -23.26 -16.65 -3.11
C THR A 133 -23.86 -17.48 -1.98
N GLU A 134 -24.96 -18.19 -2.22
CA GLU A 134 -25.57 -19.10 -1.24
C GLU A 134 -24.66 -20.29 -0.91
N ARG A 135 -23.67 -20.59 -1.76
CA ARG A 135 -22.73 -21.71 -1.59
C ARG A 135 -21.44 -21.30 -0.90
N ALA A 136 -21.23 -20.01 -0.68
CA ALA A 136 -20.01 -19.48 -0.12
C ALA A 136 -19.78 -19.93 1.34
N SER A 137 -18.53 -20.09 1.71
CA SER A 137 -18.12 -20.25 3.11
C SER A 137 -17.33 -19.04 3.59
N ASP A 138 -17.86 -18.35 4.58
CA ASP A 138 -17.19 -17.24 5.27
C ASP A 138 -15.93 -17.66 6.06
N LYS A 139 -15.75 -18.97 6.28
CA LYS A 139 -14.59 -19.58 6.98
C LYS A 139 -13.51 -20.09 6.04
N ARG A 140 -13.79 -20.14 4.74
CA ARG A 140 -12.88 -20.67 3.71
C ARG A 140 -12.51 -19.60 2.71
N ILE A 141 -11.88 -18.59 3.25
CA ILE A 141 -11.38 -17.45 2.47
C ILE A 141 -9.86 -17.50 2.48
N THR A 142 -9.28 -17.48 1.30
CA THR A 142 -7.83 -17.38 1.10
C THR A 142 -7.48 -16.06 0.40
N LEU A 143 -6.29 -15.59 0.67
CA LEU A 143 -5.77 -14.36 0.13
C LEU A 143 -4.31 -14.54 -0.27
N VAL A 144 -3.95 -14.11 -1.47
CA VAL A 144 -2.58 -14.01 -1.94
C VAL A 144 -2.21 -12.53 -2.02
N ARG A 145 -1.18 -12.13 -1.28
CA ARG A 145 -0.71 -10.73 -1.31
C ARG A 145 -0.14 -10.36 -2.67
N GLY A 146 -0.53 -9.22 -3.19
CA GLY A 146 0.02 -8.67 -4.43
C GLY A 146 1.52 -8.40 -4.39
N SER A 147 2.08 -8.23 -3.19
CA SER A 147 3.52 -8.04 -2.93
C SER A 147 4.30 -9.36 -2.79
N ASP A 148 3.62 -10.51 -2.61
CA ASP A 148 4.28 -11.80 -2.44
C ASP A 148 4.62 -12.47 -3.78
N LEU A 149 5.90 -12.44 -4.15
CA LEU A 149 6.41 -13.08 -5.36
C LEU A 149 6.25 -14.61 -5.36
N LYS A 150 6.17 -15.25 -4.18
CA LYS A 150 5.97 -16.70 -4.05
C LYS A 150 4.50 -17.11 -4.16
N ARG A 151 3.59 -16.11 -4.13
CA ARG A 151 2.14 -16.32 -4.22
C ARG A 151 1.59 -17.29 -3.17
N ASN A 152 2.10 -17.19 -1.94
CA ASN A 152 1.61 -18.02 -0.83
C ASN A 152 0.17 -17.64 -0.49
N GLU A 153 -0.68 -18.64 -0.38
CA GLU A 153 -2.05 -18.46 0.11
C GLU A 153 -2.05 -18.38 1.63
N ILE A 154 -2.71 -17.36 2.16
CA ILE A 154 -2.93 -17.19 3.59
C ILE A 154 -4.43 -17.24 3.89
N LYS A 155 -4.80 -17.79 5.02
CA LYS A 155 -6.20 -17.73 5.48
C LYS A 155 -6.55 -16.28 5.85
N ALA A 156 -7.72 -15.85 5.41
CA ALA A 156 -8.23 -14.54 5.68
C ALA A 156 -9.58 -14.60 6.40
N THR A 157 -9.92 -13.52 7.09
CA THR A 157 -11.20 -13.31 7.76
C THR A 157 -11.87 -12.05 7.21
N LEU A 158 -13.12 -11.85 7.46
CA LEU A 158 -13.87 -10.68 7.00
C LEU A 158 -13.24 -9.34 7.44
N SER A 159 -12.55 -9.32 8.58
CA SER A 159 -11.83 -8.15 9.09
C SER A 159 -10.43 -7.96 8.52
N THR A 160 -9.93 -8.91 7.72
CA THR A 160 -8.61 -8.82 7.10
C THR A 160 -8.54 -7.59 6.19
N LEU A 161 -7.50 -6.77 6.34
CA LEU A 161 -7.25 -5.64 5.45
C LEU A 161 -6.79 -6.16 4.09
N VAL A 162 -7.42 -5.65 3.05
CA VAL A 162 -7.02 -5.86 1.65
C VAL A 162 -5.97 -4.84 1.27
N GLU A 163 -5.01 -5.25 0.46
CA GLU A 163 -3.94 -4.40 -0.08
C GLU A 163 -4.04 -4.31 -1.61
N PRO A 164 -3.47 -3.27 -2.24
CA PRO A 164 -3.44 -3.17 -3.70
C PRO A 164 -2.73 -4.36 -4.35
N GLY A 165 -3.38 -4.97 -5.34
CA GLY A 165 -2.86 -6.13 -6.05
C GLY A 165 -3.15 -7.47 -5.40
N ASP A 166 -3.85 -7.51 -4.25
CA ASP A 166 -4.26 -8.75 -3.61
C ASP A 166 -5.20 -9.56 -4.50
N THR A 167 -5.10 -10.87 -4.38
CA THR A 167 -6.05 -11.82 -4.98
C THR A 167 -6.76 -12.57 -3.86
N ILE A 168 -8.06 -12.47 -3.83
CA ILE A 168 -8.94 -13.08 -2.83
C ILE A 168 -9.71 -14.21 -3.49
N ASN A 169 -9.74 -15.37 -2.85
CA ASN A 169 -10.56 -16.50 -3.28
C ASN A 169 -11.48 -16.97 -2.15
N ILE A 170 -12.74 -17.16 -2.45
CA ILE A 170 -13.76 -17.60 -1.52
C ILE A 170 -14.26 -18.98 -1.97
N ASP A 171 -14.01 -19.98 -1.15
CA ASP A 171 -14.41 -21.34 -1.45
C ASP A 171 -15.86 -21.62 -1.04
N GLN A 172 -16.45 -22.62 -1.67
CA GLN A 172 -17.77 -23.11 -1.28
C GLN A 172 -17.72 -23.83 0.07
N GLY A 173 -18.83 -23.76 0.80
CA GLY A 173 -19.07 -24.55 2.01
C GLY A 173 -19.24 -26.03 1.67
N PHE A 174 -18.97 -26.90 2.66
CA PHE A 174 -19.41 -28.27 2.60
C PHE A 174 -20.86 -28.31 3.13
N PHE A 175 -21.74 -28.90 2.37
CA PHE A 175 -23.09 -29.24 2.77
C PHE A 175 -23.14 -30.66 3.32
#